data_ea388e0ed0d8675c95b2e495547f8bb0
#
_entry.id   ea388e0ed0d8675c95b2e495547f8bb0
#
_cell.length_a   1.000
_cell.length_b   1.000
_cell.length_c   1.000
_cell.angle_alpha   90.00
_cell.angle_beta   90.00
_cell.angle_gamma   90.00
#
_symmetry.space_group_name_H-M   'P 1'
#
loop_
_entity.id
_entity.type
_entity.pdbx_description
1 polymer ?
#
loop_
_entity_poly.entity_id
_entity_poly.type
_entity_poly.pdbx_seq_one_letter_code
_entity_poly.pdbx_strand_id
1 'polypeptide(L)'
;MFFRPLLAAAAIFLAGCQVSPVSAEPPEAPQWRLAIHGGAGVITRGSMTPEQEALYRAGLQEALEAGADVLRNGGSALDAVQAAVIPMENNEIFNAGKGAVFTAAGTHELDASIMEGSTRNAGAVAGVTIVKNPILAARAVMDKSEHVMFAGPGADAFAEAQGLETVPNTYFDTERRRKSLERVLETMSR
;
A
#
# COMPACT_ATOMS: atom_id res chain seq x y z
N MET A 1 25.45 91.80 -39.26
CA MET A 1 24.31 90.93 -39.47
C MET A 1 24.83 89.52 -39.15
N PHE A 2 24.64 89.05 -37.90
CA PHE A 2 25.20 87.78 -37.40
C PHE A 2 24.08 86.72 -37.27
N PHE A 3 24.19 85.66 -38.06
CA PHE A 3 23.27 84.55 -37.93
C PHE A 3 23.84 83.57 -36.88
N ARG A 4 23.09 83.28 -35.85
CA ARG A 4 23.39 82.17 -34.87
C ARG A 4 22.56 80.94 -35.28
N PRO A 5 23.18 79.80 -35.40
CA PRO A 5 22.40 78.58 -35.58
C PRO A 5 21.94 78.01 -34.21
N LEU A 6 20.64 77.64 -34.16
CA LEU A 6 20.01 76.92 -33.05
C LEU A 6 20.37 75.43 -33.13
N LEU A 7 21.08 74.94 -32.12
CA LEU A 7 21.25 73.50 -31.95
C LEU A 7 20.05 72.94 -31.20
N ALA A 8 19.25 72.11 -31.92
CA ALA A 8 18.20 71.30 -31.29
C ALA A 8 18.79 69.99 -30.76
N ALA A 9 18.78 69.82 -29.41
CA ALA A 9 19.17 68.58 -28.77
C ALA A 9 17.96 67.60 -28.77
N ALA A 10 18.06 66.51 -29.53
CA ALA A 10 17.10 65.42 -29.46
C ALA A 10 17.40 64.48 -28.30
N ALA A 11 16.53 64.48 -27.28
CA ALA A 11 16.60 63.52 -26.17
C ALA A 11 15.99 62.19 -26.60
N ILE A 12 16.82 61.14 -26.76
CA ILE A 12 16.39 59.77 -27.03
C ILE A 12 15.98 59.15 -25.68
N PHE A 13 14.66 58.95 -25.46
CA PHE A 13 14.12 58.14 -24.38
C PHE A 13 14.29 56.66 -24.72
N LEU A 14 15.26 55.99 -24.11
CA LEU A 14 15.37 54.54 -24.08
C LEU A 14 14.36 54.01 -23.07
N ALA A 15 13.20 53.53 -23.56
CA ALA A 15 12.26 52.75 -22.75
C ALA A 15 12.86 51.36 -22.46
N GLY A 16 13.45 51.19 -21.30
CA GLY A 16 13.91 49.90 -20.82
C GLY A 16 12.68 49.01 -20.53
N CYS A 17 12.49 47.96 -21.33
CA CYS A 17 11.58 46.86 -20.97
C CYS A 17 12.13 46.18 -19.70
N GLN A 18 11.53 46.49 -18.55
CA GLN A 18 11.76 45.70 -17.34
C GLN A 18 10.99 44.39 -17.49
N VAL A 19 11.73 43.31 -17.81
CA VAL A 19 11.22 41.94 -17.71
C VAL A 19 11.19 41.61 -16.22
N SER A 20 10.02 41.65 -15.61
CA SER A 20 9.83 41.13 -14.25
C SER A 20 10.15 39.64 -14.24
N PRO A 21 10.97 39.14 -13.30
CA PRO A 21 11.19 37.71 -13.19
C PRO A 21 9.84 37.03 -12.91
N VAL A 22 9.40 36.15 -13.78
CA VAL A 22 8.29 35.25 -13.51
C VAL A 22 8.74 34.39 -12.34
N SER A 23 8.19 34.68 -11.15
CA SER A 23 8.32 33.79 -10.02
C SER A 23 7.68 32.46 -10.42
N ALA A 24 8.49 31.45 -10.70
CA ALA A 24 7.98 30.10 -10.85
C ALA A 24 7.32 29.74 -9.51
N GLU A 25 5.99 29.55 -9.52
CA GLU A 25 5.32 28.96 -8.36
C GLU A 25 6.01 27.64 -8.04
N PRO A 26 6.26 27.34 -6.74
CA PRO A 26 6.79 26.05 -6.38
C PRO A 26 5.86 24.97 -6.94
N PRO A 27 6.41 23.86 -7.49
CA PRO A 27 5.58 22.80 -8.05
C PRO A 27 4.54 22.38 -7.01
N GLU A 28 3.27 22.40 -7.43
CA GLU A 28 2.14 22.01 -6.58
C GLU A 28 2.43 20.61 -6.02
N ALA A 29 2.42 20.45 -4.70
CA ALA A 29 2.70 19.17 -4.07
C ALA A 29 1.71 18.13 -4.61
N PRO A 30 2.17 16.91 -4.99
CA PRO A 30 1.31 15.90 -5.58
C PRO A 30 0.12 15.64 -4.69
N GLN A 31 -1.10 15.84 -5.24
CA GLN A 31 -2.34 15.71 -4.50
C GLN A 31 -2.80 14.26 -4.43
N TRP A 32 -2.10 13.45 -3.64
CA TRP A 32 -2.54 12.10 -3.32
C TRP A 32 -3.02 11.99 -1.88
N ARG A 33 -3.81 10.96 -1.61
CA ARG A 33 -4.22 10.57 -0.26
C ARG A 33 -4.06 9.07 -0.14
N LEU A 34 -3.54 8.62 0.99
CA LEU A 34 -3.40 7.22 1.34
C LEU A 34 -4.06 6.99 2.70
N ALA A 35 -4.88 5.96 2.77
CA ALA A 35 -5.45 5.47 4.02
C ALA A 35 -5.25 3.96 4.12
N ILE A 36 -4.94 3.47 5.31
CA ILE A 36 -4.81 2.05 5.60
C ILE A 36 -5.75 1.66 6.73
N HIS A 37 -6.10 0.38 6.77
CA HIS A 37 -6.95 -0.21 7.81
C HIS A 37 -6.27 -1.46 8.35
N GLY A 38 -6.00 -1.51 9.65
CA GLY A 38 -5.24 -2.58 10.29
C GLY A 38 -6.06 -3.81 10.73
N GLY A 39 -7.33 -3.86 10.38
CA GLY A 39 -8.23 -4.98 10.73
C GLY A 39 -9.51 -4.52 11.43
N ALA A 40 -10.49 -5.44 11.52
CA ALA A 40 -11.83 -5.18 12.04
C ALA A 40 -12.09 -5.88 13.41
N GLY A 41 -11.04 -6.27 14.14
CA GLY A 41 -11.18 -6.86 15.48
C GLY A 41 -11.79 -5.91 16.49
N VAL A 42 -12.42 -6.46 17.53
CA VAL A 42 -12.93 -5.65 18.64
C VAL A 42 -11.75 -5.16 19.47
N ILE A 43 -11.32 -3.93 19.21
CA ILE A 43 -10.30 -3.24 20.00
C ILE A 43 -10.99 -2.12 20.77
N THR A 44 -11.31 -2.39 22.04
CA THR A 44 -11.83 -1.35 22.94
C THR A 44 -10.69 -0.56 23.57
N ARG A 45 -10.91 0.72 23.83
CA ARG A 45 -9.92 1.51 24.57
C ARG A 45 -9.60 0.86 25.92
N GLY A 46 -8.31 0.69 26.22
CA GLY A 46 -7.85 0.05 27.46
C GLY A 46 -7.82 -1.48 27.44
N SER A 47 -8.16 -2.14 26.31
CA SER A 47 -8.05 -3.60 26.18
C SER A 47 -6.63 -4.08 25.85
N MET A 48 -5.75 -3.17 25.44
CA MET A 48 -4.34 -3.43 25.13
C MET A 48 -3.44 -2.78 26.18
N THR A 49 -2.28 -3.40 26.43
CA THR A 49 -1.22 -2.72 27.17
C THR A 49 -0.60 -1.61 26.31
N PRO A 50 0.07 -0.60 26.92
CA PRO A 50 0.77 0.44 26.17
C PRO A 50 1.81 -0.14 25.17
N GLU A 51 2.46 -1.24 25.52
CA GLU A 51 3.44 -1.92 24.68
C GLU A 51 2.75 -2.56 23.45
N GLN A 52 1.60 -3.20 23.66
CA GLN A 52 0.81 -3.77 22.56
C GLN A 52 0.31 -2.67 21.62
N GLU A 53 -0.21 -1.56 22.17
CA GLU A 53 -0.63 -0.42 21.37
C GLU A 53 0.53 0.15 20.54
N ALA A 54 1.72 0.27 21.14
CA ALA A 54 2.91 0.75 20.44
C ALA A 54 3.30 -0.16 19.27
N LEU A 55 3.22 -1.49 19.44
CA LEU A 55 3.49 -2.45 18.36
C LEU A 55 2.51 -2.29 17.20
N TYR A 56 1.21 -2.16 17.47
CA TYR A 56 0.21 -1.94 16.41
C TYR A 56 0.42 -0.61 15.68
N ARG A 57 0.72 0.46 16.42
CA ARG A 57 1.01 1.77 15.83
C ARG A 57 2.27 1.73 14.97
N ALA A 58 3.33 1.06 15.42
CA ALA A 58 4.56 0.90 14.64
C ALA A 58 4.32 0.12 13.34
N GLY A 59 3.59 -1.01 13.39
CA GLY A 59 3.27 -1.78 12.20
C GLY A 59 2.37 -1.03 11.20
N LEU A 60 1.41 -0.24 11.69
CA LEU A 60 0.60 0.63 10.83
C LEU A 60 1.42 1.77 10.23
N GLN A 61 2.33 2.35 11.00
CA GLN A 61 3.23 3.39 10.50
C GLN A 61 4.15 2.85 9.40
N GLU A 62 4.74 1.68 9.60
CA GLU A 62 5.57 1.01 8.58
C GLU A 62 4.81 0.79 7.28
N ALA A 63 3.59 0.25 7.36
CA ALA A 63 2.74 0.03 6.20
C ALA A 63 2.38 1.35 5.48
N LEU A 64 2.02 2.39 6.24
CA LEU A 64 1.67 3.70 5.70
C LEU A 64 2.88 4.36 5.00
N GLU A 65 4.07 4.29 5.61
CA GLU A 65 5.30 4.85 5.04
C GLU A 65 5.70 4.12 3.76
N ALA A 66 5.63 2.78 3.73
CA ALA A 66 5.94 2.01 2.53
C ALA A 66 5.07 2.42 1.34
N GLY A 67 3.76 2.58 1.53
CA GLY A 67 2.87 3.06 0.48
C GLY A 67 3.10 4.54 0.12
N ALA A 68 3.32 5.39 1.12
CA ALA A 68 3.56 6.82 0.92
C ALA A 68 4.85 7.09 0.16
N ASP A 69 5.90 6.30 0.39
CA ASP A 69 7.17 6.42 -0.33
C ASP A 69 7.01 6.16 -1.83
N VAL A 70 6.20 5.18 -2.21
CA VAL A 70 5.87 4.94 -3.62
C VAL A 70 5.23 6.18 -4.24
N LEU A 71 4.25 6.79 -3.56
CA LEU A 71 3.53 7.97 -4.06
C LEU A 71 4.43 9.21 -4.08
N ARG A 72 5.27 9.43 -3.09
CA ARG A 72 6.26 10.54 -3.08
C ARG A 72 7.23 10.47 -4.24
N ASN A 73 7.58 9.26 -4.68
CA ASN A 73 8.46 9.02 -5.81
C ASN A 73 7.71 8.94 -7.17
N GLY A 74 6.44 9.32 -7.22
CA GLY A 74 5.65 9.36 -8.46
C GLY A 74 5.14 8.00 -8.92
N GLY A 75 5.19 6.98 -8.07
CA GLY A 75 4.63 5.65 -8.36
C GLY A 75 3.11 5.63 -8.39
N SER A 76 2.55 4.54 -8.91
CA SER A 76 1.10 4.39 -9.07
C SER A 76 0.39 4.12 -7.74
N ALA A 77 -0.94 4.38 -7.70
CA ALA A 77 -1.78 4.01 -6.56
C ALA A 77 -1.78 2.49 -6.30
N LEU A 78 -1.75 1.68 -7.36
CA LEU A 78 -1.67 0.21 -7.24
C LEU A 78 -0.36 -0.24 -6.58
N ASP A 79 0.77 0.34 -6.99
CA ASP A 79 2.05 0.01 -6.39
C ASP A 79 2.13 0.48 -4.94
N ALA A 80 1.50 1.62 -4.63
CA ALA A 80 1.43 2.14 -3.26
C ALA A 80 0.61 1.25 -2.32
N VAL A 81 -0.59 0.79 -2.75
CA VAL A 81 -1.39 -0.11 -1.91
C VAL A 81 -0.75 -1.47 -1.75
N GLN A 82 -0.13 -2.00 -2.81
CA GLN A 82 0.66 -3.23 -2.72
C GLN A 82 1.83 -3.08 -1.73
N ALA A 83 2.60 -2.00 -1.83
CA ALA A 83 3.71 -1.71 -0.92
C ALA A 83 3.25 -1.55 0.53
N ALA A 84 2.06 -1.00 0.77
CA ALA A 84 1.50 -0.86 2.11
C ALA A 84 1.00 -2.20 2.70
N VAL A 85 0.48 -3.11 1.88
CA VAL A 85 -0.06 -4.40 2.36
C VAL A 85 1.05 -5.38 2.70
N ILE A 86 2.14 -5.43 1.93
CA ILE A 86 3.26 -6.38 2.14
C ILE A 86 3.81 -6.36 3.58
N PRO A 87 4.14 -5.20 4.20
CA PRO A 87 4.57 -5.16 5.59
C PRO A 87 3.53 -5.73 6.56
N MET A 88 2.24 -5.52 6.31
CA MET A 88 1.18 -6.08 7.15
C MET A 88 1.07 -7.59 7.01
N GLU A 89 1.23 -8.16 5.80
CA GLU A 89 1.27 -9.60 5.57
C GLU A 89 2.52 -10.26 6.18
N ASN A 90 3.62 -9.54 6.31
CA ASN A 90 4.85 -10.03 6.92
C ASN A 90 4.90 -9.87 8.44
N ASN A 91 3.92 -9.20 9.04
CA ASN A 91 3.89 -8.87 10.46
C ASN A 91 2.83 -9.69 11.20
N GLU A 92 3.25 -10.49 12.18
CA GLU A 92 2.39 -11.41 12.95
C GLU A 92 1.28 -10.74 13.78
N ILE A 93 1.33 -9.41 13.95
CA ILE A 93 0.28 -8.70 14.72
C ILE A 93 -1.03 -8.56 13.95
N PHE A 94 -0.98 -8.54 12.61
CA PHE A 94 -2.17 -8.44 11.77
C PHE A 94 -2.79 -9.81 11.47
N ASN A 95 -4.06 -9.84 11.11
CA ASN A 95 -4.71 -11.04 10.57
C ASN A 95 -4.53 -11.07 9.06
N ALA A 96 -3.30 -11.21 8.62
CA ALA A 96 -2.90 -11.25 7.22
C ALA A 96 -1.58 -12.00 7.12
N GLY A 97 -1.34 -12.80 6.09
CA GLY A 97 -0.08 -13.51 5.89
C GLY A 97 0.39 -14.22 7.16
N LYS A 98 1.59 -13.85 7.66
CA LYS A 98 2.24 -14.46 8.82
C LYS A 98 1.42 -14.41 10.12
N GLY A 99 0.49 -13.48 10.25
CA GLY A 99 -0.36 -13.37 11.45
C GLY A 99 -1.78 -13.90 11.26
N ALA A 100 -2.06 -14.62 10.17
CA ALA A 100 -3.37 -15.16 9.86
C ALA A 100 -3.87 -16.13 10.94
N VAL A 101 -5.19 -16.17 11.12
CA VAL A 101 -5.83 -17.15 12.01
C VAL A 101 -5.71 -18.56 11.43
N PHE A 102 -5.76 -19.56 12.32
CA PHE A 102 -5.89 -20.95 11.89
C PHE A 102 -7.31 -21.25 11.40
N THR A 103 -7.42 -22.12 10.42
CA THR A 103 -8.65 -22.84 10.10
C THR A 103 -8.98 -23.84 11.21
N ALA A 104 -10.18 -24.40 11.20
CA ALA A 104 -10.55 -25.51 12.10
C ALA A 104 -9.68 -26.76 11.92
N ALA A 105 -9.08 -26.93 10.74
CA ALA A 105 -8.16 -28.04 10.45
C ALA A 105 -6.72 -27.78 10.96
N GLY A 106 -6.45 -26.62 11.56
CA GLY A 106 -5.11 -26.28 12.08
C GLY A 106 -4.13 -25.86 10.98
N THR A 107 -4.64 -25.39 9.85
CA THR A 107 -3.87 -24.82 8.73
C THR A 107 -4.22 -23.35 8.54
N HIS A 108 -3.57 -22.69 7.58
CA HIS A 108 -3.89 -21.32 7.19
C HIS A 108 -4.40 -21.27 5.75
N GLU A 109 -5.44 -20.48 5.53
CA GLU A 109 -5.97 -20.13 4.23
C GLU A 109 -6.01 -18.60 4.17
N LEU A 110 -5.49 -18.03 3.09
CA LEU A 110 -5.28 -16.59 2.95
C LEU A 110 -6.03 -16.08 1.73
N ASP A 111 -6.52 -14.84 1.86
CA ASP A 111 -7.25 -14.13 0.82
C ASP A 111 -6.61 -12.76 0.58
N ALA A 112 -6.66 -12.29 -0.66
CA ALA A 112 -6.29 -10.93 -1.00
C ALA A 112 -7.07 -10.45 -2.22
N SER A 113 -7.26 -9.15 -2.31
CA SER A 113 -7.81 -8.51 -3.50
C SER A 113 -7.19 -7.15 -3.74
N ILE A 114 -7.12 -6.75 -5.01
CA ILE A 114 -6.66 -5.43 -5.43
C ILE A 114 -7.53 -4.92 -6.57
N MET A 115 -7.73 -3.61 -6.64
CA MET A 115 -8.52 -2.99 -7.69
C MET A 115 -7.95 -1.63 -8.08
N GLU A 116 -7.94 -1.34 -9.37
CA GLU A 116 -7.64 -0.04 -9.91
C GLU A 116 -8.93 0.75 -10.18
N GLY A 117 -9.08 1.89 -9.50
CA GLY A 117 -10.31 2.69 -9.60
C GLY A 117 -10.55 3.33 -10.97
N SER A 118 -9.50 3.67 -11.71
CA SER A 118 -9.59 4.35 -13.02
C SER A 118 -10.12 3.44 -14.12
N THR A 119 -9.65 2.20 -14.16
CA THR A 119 -10.02 1.18 -15.17
C THR A 119 -11.07 0.21 -14.67
N ARG A 120 -11.21 0.07 -13.36
CA ARG A 120 -11.98 -0.97 -12.65
C ARG A 120 -11.42 -2.38 -12.84
N ASN A 121 -10.18 -2.50 -13.30
CA ASN A 121 -9.48 -3.77 -13.31
C ASN A 121 -9.29 -4.25 -11.87
N ALA A 122 -9.50 -5.53 -11.63
CA ALA A 122 -9.40 -6.13 -10.32
C ALA A 122 -8.76 -7.52 -10.40
N GLY A 123 -8.13 -7.93 -9.32
CA GLY A 123 -7.63 -9.28 -9.16
C GLY A 123 -7.80 -9.73 -7.71
N ALA A 124 -8.05 -11.00 -7.52
CA ALA A 124 -8.23 -11.59 -6.21
C ALA A 124 -7.71 -13.03 -6.15
N VAL A 125 -7.31 -13.42 -4.97
CA VAL A 125 -7.06 -14.83 -4.60
C VAL A 125 -7.81 -15.15 -3.33
N ALA A 126 -8.30 -16.40 -3.20
CA ALA A 126 -8.95 -16.88 -2.00
C ALA A 126 -8.47 -18.29 -1.65
N GLY A 127 -8.30 -18.56 -0.34
CA GLY A 127 -7.89 -19.87 0.16
C GLY A 127 -6.51 -20.30 -0.33
N VAL A 128 -5.58 -19.38 -0.58
CA VAL A 128 -4.18 -19.72 -0.89
C VAL A 128 -3.48 -20.17 0.39
N THR A 129 -2.60 -21.18 0.25
CA THR A 129 -2.01 -21.85 1.41
C THR A 129 -0.48 -21.77 1.47
N ILE A 130 0.17 -21.43 0.36
CA ILE A 130 1.63 -21.40 0.24
C ILE A 130 2.17 -20.05 -0.24
N VAL A 131 1.33 -19.13 -0.69
CA VAL A 131 1.77 -17.82 -1.18
C VAL A 131 2.15 -16.92 -0.01
N LYS A 132 3.42 -16.54 0.07
CA LYS A 132 3.94 -15.72 1.19
C LYS A 132 3.21 -14.39 1.33
N ASN A 133 3.02 -13.69 0.21
CA ASN A 133 2.32 -12.40 0.15
C ASN A 133 1.12 -12.50 -0.82
N PRO A 134 -0.07 -12.83 -0.33
CA PRO A 134 -1.27 -12.97 -1.16
C PRO A 134 -1.60 -11.75 -2.02
N ILE A 135 -1.28 -10.53 -1.57
CA ILE A 135 -1.50 -9.31 -2.36
C ILE A 135 -0.75 -9.33 -3.71
N LEU A 136 0.43 -9.96 -3.76
CA LEU A 136 1.19 -10.13 -4.99
C LEU A 136 0.50 -11.09 -5.96
N ALA A 137 -0.13 -12.14 -5.44
CA ALA A 137 -0.92 -13.05 -6.25
C ALA A 137 -2.19 -12.39 -6.78
N ALA A 138 -2.90 -11.63 -5.95
CA ALA A 138 -4.05 -10.83 -6.39
C ALA A 138 -3.66 -9.84 -7.50
N ARG A 139 -2.52 -9.16 -7.36
CA ARG A 139 -1.97 -8.29 -8.39
C ARG A 139 -1.65 -9.06 -9.68
N ALA A 140 -1.02 -10.22 -9.57
CA ALA A 140 -0.71 -11.05 -10.74
C ALA A 140 -1.97 -11.56 -11.46
N VAL A 141 -3.04 -11.88 -10.72
CA VAL A 141 -4.34 -12.24 -11.33
C VAL A 141 -4.86 -11.07 -12.16
N MET A 142 -4.84 -9.84 -11.63
CA MET A 142 -5.30 -8.65 -12.34
C MET A 142 -4.46 -8.35 -13.59
N ASP A 143 -3.14 -8.46 -13.49
CA ASP A 143 -2.22 -7.99 -14.54
C ASP A 143 -1.94 -9.05 -15.62
N LYS A 144 -2.10 -10.35 -15.30
CA LYS A 144 -1.57 -11.45 -16.11
C LYS A 144 -2.60 -12.55 -16.42
N SER A 145 -3.88 -12.32 -16.11
CA SER A 145 -4.94 -13.28 -16.44
C SER A 145 -6.18 -12.58 -16.99
N GLU A 146 -7.06 -13.34 -17.64
CA GLU A 146 -8.37 -12.87 -18.09
C GLU A 146 -9.43 -12.97 -16.97
N HIS A 147 -9.07 -13.55 -15.83
CA HIS A 147 -9.95 -13.77 -14.69
C HIS A 147 -9.75 -12.66 -13.64
N VAL A 148 -10.79 -12.40 -12.89
CA VAL A 148 -10.71 -11.48 -11.73
C VAL A 148 -10.39 -12.19 -10.43
N MET A 149 -10.48 -13.54 -10.39
CA MET A 149 -10.26 -14.30 -9.16
C MET A 149 -9.80 -15.73 -9.44
N PHE A 150 -8.84 -16.19 -8.65
CA PHE A 150 -8.47 -17.61 -8.50
C PHE A 150 -8.68 -18.05 -7.05
N ALA A 151 -8.87 -19.35 -6.82
CA ALA A 151 -9.09 -19.89 -5.48
C ALA A 151 -8.39 -21.24 -5.25
N GLY A 152 -8.06 -21.50 -3.98
CA GLY A 152 -7.49 -22.76 -3.49
C GLY A 152 -6.23 -23.20 -4.22
N PRO A 153 -6.04 -24.51 -4.44
CA PRO A 153 -4.83 -25.04 -5.09
C PRO A 153 -4.57 -24.50 -6.49
N GLY A 154 -5.62 -24.07 -7.21
CA GLY A 154 -5.46 -23.42 -8.52
C GLY A 154 -4.84 -22.04 -8.42
N ALA A 155 -5.14 -21.29 -7.35
CA ALA A 155 -4.52 -20.01 -7.09
C ALA A 155 -3.06 -20.17 -6.63
N ASP A 156 -2.75 -21.16 -5.81
CA ASP A 156 -1.39 -21.50 -5.42
C ASP A 156 -0.53 -21.88 -6.64
N ALA A 157 -1.02 -22.76 -7.50
CA ALA A 157 -0.32 -23.15 -8.72
C ALA A 157 -0.13 -21.99 -9.70
N PHE A 158 -1.10 -21.10 -9.82
CA PHE A 158 -0.95 -19.88 -10.61
C PHE A 158 0.16 -18.98 -10.04
N ALA A 159 0.18 -18.76 -8.73
CA ALA A 159 1.19 -17.95 -8.08
C ALA A 159 2.60 -18.50 -8.30
N GLU A 160 2.80 -19.82 -8.16
CA GLU A 160 4.07 -20.49 -8.47
C GLU A 160 4.47 -20.30 -9.94
N ALA A 161 3.54 -20.47 -10.88
CA ALA A 161 3.78 -20.28 -12.30
C ALA A 161 4.17 -18.82 -12.65
N GLN A 162 3.72 -17.84 -11.84
CA GLN A 162 4.13 -16.44 -11.96
C GLN A 162 5.46 -16.13 -11.26
N GLY A 163 6.11 -17.11 -10.62
CA GLY A 163 7.38 -16.96 -9.93
C GLY A 163 7.27 -16.21 -8.60
N LEU A 164 6.10 -16.20 -7.96
CA LEU A 164 5.92 -15.59 -6.66
C LEU A 164 6.56 -16.44 -5.57
N GLU A 165 7.01 -15.78 -4.49
CA GLU A 165 7.62 -16.47 -3.35
C GLU A 165 6.58 -17.34 -2.64
N THR A 166 6.90 -18.65 -2.51
CA THR A 166 6.09 -19.61 -1.78
C THR A 166 6.80 -20.08 -0.53
N VAL A 167 6.02 -20.43 0.48
CA VAL A 167 6.49 -20.89 1.80
C VAL A 167 5.66 -22.08 2.26
N PRO A 168 6.17 -22.93 3.15
CA PRO A 168 5.33 -23.96 3.76
C PRO A 168 4.23 -23.31 4.60
N ASN A 169 3.05 -23.94 4.68
CA ASN A 169 1.90 -23.38 5.42
C ASN A 169 2.23 -23.05 6.89
N THR A 170 3.15 -23.78 7.50
CA THR A 170 3.66 -23.54 8.86
C THR A 170 4.43 -22.21 9.02
N TYR A 171 4.82 -21.55 7.91
CA TYR A 171 5.40 -20.22 7.96
C TYR A 171 4.46 -19.18 8.61
N PHE A 172 3.16 -19.38 8.46
CA PHE A 172 2.12 -18.49 8.98
C PHE A 172 1.78 -18.74 10.46
N ASP A 173 2.30 -19.83 11.04
CA ASP A 173 2.10 -20.18 12.46
C ASP A 173 2.63 -19.08 13.37
N THR A 174 1.80 -18.67 14.34
CA THR A 174 2.22 -17.82 15.45
C THR A 174 1.68 -18.38 16.76
N GLU A 175 2.45 -18.24 17.82
CA GLU A 175 2.06 -18.69 19.17
C GLU A 175 0.73 -18.05 19.62
N ARG A 176 0.52 -16.77 19.30
CA ARG A 176 -0.72 -16.05 19.61
C ARG A 176 -1.93 -16.69 18.94
N ARG A 177 -1.81 -17.06 17.65
CA ARG A 177 -2.91 -17.67 16.90
C ARG A 177 -3.16 -19.11 17.31
N ARG A 178 -2.10 -19.85 17.64
CA ARG A 178 -2.23 -21.22 18.16
C ARG A 178 -3.01 -21.23 19.48
N LYS A 179 -2.66 -20.38 20.43
CA LYS A 179 -3.42 -20.23 21.70
C LYS A 179 -4.87 -19.78 21.46
N SER A 180 -5.14 -18.99 20.41
CA SER A 180 -6.50 -18.63 20.07
C SER A 180 -7.30 -19.82 19.55
N LEU A 181 -6.73 -20.66 18.70
CA LEU A 181 -7.37 -21.87 18.20
C LEU A 181 -7.69 -22.84 19.35
N GLU A 182 -6.71 -23.10 20.23
CA GLU A 182 -6.88 -23.97 21.41
C GLU A 182 -8.08 -23.54 22.26
N ARG A 183 -8.20 -22.24 22.59
CA ARG A 183 -9.35 -21.71 23.35
C ARG A 183 -10.69 -21.92 22.65
N VAL A 184 -10.74 -21.78 21.32
CA VAL A 184 -11.97 -22.01 20.55
C VAL A 184 -12.35 -23.48 20.62
N LEU A 185 -11.41 -24.39 20.38
CA LEU A 185 -11.63 -25.84 20.41
C LEU A 185 -12.09 -26.32 21.81
N GLU A 186 -11.48 -25.81 22.87
CA GLU A 186 -11.93 -26.08 24.24
C GLU A 186 -13.37 -25.62 24.50
N THR A 187 -13.76 -24.49 23.95
CA THR A 187 -15.12 -23.96 24.12
C THR A 187 -16.16 -24.80 23.35
N MET A 188 -15.77 -25.28 22.16
CA MET A 188 -16.65 -26.13 21.33
C MET A 188 -16.80 -27.56 21.83
N SER A 189 -15.89 -28.03 22.70
CA SER A 189 -15.92 -29.39 23.28
C SER A 189 -16.76 -29.49 24.57
N ARG A 190 -17.29 -28.39 25.06
CA ARG A 190 -18.17 -28.28 26.24
C ARG A 190 -19.63 -28.27 25.84
#